data_edfb5956ced6784a4dac8003d8d1dcac
#
_entry.id   edfb5956ced6784a4dac8003d8d1dcac
#
_cell.length_a   1.000
_cell.length_b   1.000
_cell.length_c   1.000
_cell.angle_alpha   90.00
_cell.angle_beta   90.00
_cell.angle_gamma   90.00
#
_symmetry.space_group_name_H-M   'P 1'
#
loop_
_entity.id
_entity.type
_entity.pdbx_description
1 polymer ?
#
loop_
_entity_poly.entity_id
_entity_poly.type
_entity_poly.pdbx_seq_one_letter_code
_entity_poly.pdbx_strand_id
1 'polypeptide(L)'
;ILGRNFVLSFQEREGDVWDPVRERLRKGAGRIRNAGSDYLAYRLIDAIVDNYFVVLEKIGDEIESLTDEVSEEPSRATLRRIHELRSETIFLRKLIWPMREVAGVLERAESALIKKPTVVYLRDVYDHTVQLIEAMESYRDLISGMHDLYLSTVSNRLNAVMKILTIFATIFAPLTFLAGIYG
;
A
#
# COMPACT_ATOMS: atom_id res chain seq x y z
N ILE A 1 -6.97 -25.69 -6.32
CA ILE A 1 -7.83 -26.83 -5.95
C ILE A 1 -7.03 -27.71 -4.99
N LEU A 2 -7.58 -27.96 -3.81
CA LEU A 2 -6.99 -28.85 -2.81
C LEU A 2 -7.62 -30.25 -2.92
N GLY A 3 -6.80 -31.27 -3.09
CA GLY A 3 -7.18 -32.68 -3.04
C GLY A 3 -6.46 -33.41 -1.91
N ARG A 4 -6.80 -34.68 -1.68
CA ARG A 4 -6.19 -35.46 -0.59
C ARG A 4 -4.67 -35.55 -0.68
N ASN A 5 -4.11 -35.68 -1.89
CA ASN A 5 -2.68 -35.89 -2.14
C ASN A 5 -2.11 -34.94 -3.19
N PHE A 6 -2.83 -33.92 -3.60
CA PHE A 6 -2.40 -32.95 -4.61
C PHE A 6 -2.95 -31.56 -4.35
N VAL A 7 -2.26 -30.55 -4.89
CA VAL A 7 -2.72 -29.17 -5.01
C VAL A 7 -2.58 -28.77 -6.46
N LEU A 8 -3.63 -28.17 -7.04
CA LEU A 8 -3.59 -27.57 -8.38
C LEU A 8 -3.75 -26.06 -8.24
N SER A 9 -2.81 -25.34 -8.84
CA SER A 9 -2.86 -23.88 -8.98
C SER A 9 -2.94 -23.51 -10.44
N PHE A 10 -3.68 -22.43 -10.74
CA PHE A 10 -3.80 -21.87 -12.07
C PHE A 10 -3.33 -20.43 -12.01
N GLN A 11 -2.63 -20.01 -13.04
CA GLN A 11 -2.03 -18.70 -13.13
C GLN A 11 -2.38 -18.10 -14.52
N GLU A 12 -2.91 -16.89 -14.54
CA GLU A 12 -3.31 -16.22 -15.79
C GLU A 12 -2.12 -15.58 -16.52
N ARG A 13 -1.07 -15.20 -15.77
CA ARG A 13 0.12 -14.53 -16.30
C ARG A 13 1.37 -15.21 -15.80
N GLU A 14 2.45 -15.13 -16.59
CA GLU A 14 3.76 -15.58 -16.15
C GLU A 14 4.30 -14.76 -14.97
N GLY A 15 5.09 -15.41 -14.12
CA GLY A 15 5.65 -14.83 -12.91
C GLY A 15 4.74 -15.02 -11.68
N ASP A 16 5.29 -15.65 -10.63
CA ASP A 16 4.61 -15.85 -9.36
C ASP A 16 5.59 -15.70 -8.18
N VAL A 17 5.05 -15.73 -6.98
CA VAL A 17 5.82 -15.58 -5.73
C VAL A 17 6.25 -16.91 -5.11
N TRP A 18 6.07 -18.03 -5.80
CA TRP A 18 6.20 -19.36 -5.23
C TRP A 18 7.58 -20.02 -5.40
N ASP A 19 8.55 -19.34 -5.97
CA ASP A 19 9.90 -19.92 -6.12
C ASP A 19 10.52 -20.38 -4.79
N PRO A 20 10.41 -19.65 -3.67
CA PRO A 20 10.88 -20.14 -2.38
C PRO A 20 10.16 -21.42 -1.92
N VAL A 21 8.88 -21.57 -2.23
CA VAL A 21 8.09 -22.78 -1.92
C VAL A 21 8.56 -23.95 -2.79
N ARG A 22 8.76 -23.71 -4.10
CA ARG A 22 9.29 -24.70 -5.05
C ARG A 22 10.68 -25.20 -4.64
N GLU A 23 11.57 -24.28 -4.24
CA GLU A 23 12.90 -24.66 -3.76
C GLU A 23 12.86 -25.53 -2.51
N ARG A 24 12.04 -25.18 -1.53
CA ARG A 24 11.85 -26.00 -0.32
C ARG A 24 11.31 -27.39 -0.64
N LEU A 25 10.37 -27.47 -1.61
CA LEU A 25 9.88 -28.77 -2.12
C LEU A 25 10.99 -29.60 -2.78
N ARG A 26 11.82 -29.00 -3.63
CA ARG A 26 12.92 -29.69 -4.33
C ARG A 26 13.98 -30.16 -3.35
N LYS A 27 14.39 -29.30 -2.42
CA LYS A 27 15.43 -29.61 -1.41
C LYS A 27 14.92 -30.55 -0.32
N GLY A 28 13.61 -30.80 -0.22
CA GLY A 28 13.02 -31.60 0.86
C GLY A 28 13.17 -30.97 2.24
N ALA A 29 13.37 -29.63 2.29
CA ALA A 29 13.63 -28.92 3.52
C ALA A 29 12.36 -28.71 4.34
N GLY A 30 12.45 -28.97 5.66
CA GLY A 30 11.35 -28.74 6.60
C GLY A 30 10.20 -29.73 6.46
N ARG A 31 8.99 -29.28 6.82
CA ARG A 31 7.79 -30.12 6.87
C ARG A 31 7.07 -30.27 5.54
N ILE A 32 7.43 -29.51 4.51
CA ILE A 32 6.62 -29.34 3.30
C ILE A 32 6.35 -30.64 2.53
N ARG A 33 7.28 -31.62 2.56
CA ARG A 33 7.09 -32.94 1.94
C ARG A 33 6.36 -33.92 2.83
N ASN A 34 6.38 -33.73 4.15
CA ASN A 34 5.90 -34.73 5.12
C ASN A 34 4.52 -34.34 5.70
N ALA A 35 4.10 -33.09 5.55
CA ALA A 35 2.89 -32.59 6.20
C ALA A 35 1.60 -32.84 5.42
N GLY A 36 1.66 -33.06 4.12
CA GLY A 36 0.50 -33.31 3.26
C GLY A 36 0.11 -32.13 2.37
N SER A 37 -0.92 -32.35 1.54
CA SER A 37 -1.39 -31.37 0.54
C SER A 37 -1.99 -30.10 1.18
N ASP A 38 -2.64 -30.23 2.31
CA ASP A 38 -3.19 -29.11 3.08
C ASP A 38 -2.11 -28.14 3.55
N TYR A 39 -0.99 -28.65 4.04
CA TYR A 39 0.15 -27.82 4.42
C TYR A 39 0.80 -27.15 3.21
N LEU A 40 0.87 -27.84 2.07
CA LEU A 40 1.37 -27.25 0.83
C LEU A 40 0.44 -26.10 0.36
N ALA A 41 -0.88 -26.32 0.41
CA ALA A 41 -1.86 -25.27 0.07
C ALA A 41 -1.70 -24.04 0.96
N TYR A 42 -1.56 -24.25 2.28
CA TYR A 42 -1.23 -23.17 3.22
C TYR A 42 0.03 -22.42 2.77
N ARG A 43 1.14 -23.13 2.50
CA ARG A 43 2.41 -22.48 2.11
C ARG A 43 2.32 -21.66 0.83
N LEU A 44 1.46 -22.06 -0.12
CA LEU A 44 1.22 -21.27 -1.33
C LEU A 44 0.45 -19.97 -1.04
N ILE A 45 -0.55 -20.07 -0.17
CA ILE A 45 -1.34 -18.89 0.25
C ILE A 45 -0.48 -17.94 1.08
N ASP A 46 0.25 -18.45 2.03
CA ASP A 46 1.16 -17.74 2.90
C ASP A 46 2.21 -16.93 2.10
N ALA A 47 2.81 -17.53 1.08
CA ALA A 47 3.76 -16.85 0.20
C ALA A 47 3.12 -15.68 -0.58
N ILE A 48 1.84 -15.75 -0.91
CA ILE A 48 1.11 -14.62 -1.53
C ILE A 48 0.90 -13.51 -0.50
N VAL A 49 0.49 -13.87 0.71
CA VAL A 49 0.27 -12.91 1.80
C VAL A 49 1.58 -12.24 2.21
N ASP A 50 2.66 -12.99 2.34
CA ASP A 50 4.01 -12.47 2.59
C ASP A 50 4.42 -11.43 1.51
N ASN A 51 4.12 -11.69 0.24
CA ASN A 51 4.44 -10.79 -0.84
C ASN A 51 3.64 -9.48 -0.79
N TYR A 52 2.43 -9.47 -0.22
CA TYR A 52 1.69 -8.23 -0.01
C TYR A 52 2.38 -7.32 1.00
N PHE A 53 3.05 -7.84 2.03
CA PHE A 53 3.87 -7.02 2.93
C PHE A 53 5.01 -6.32 2.19
N VAL A 54 5.69 -7.01 1.25
CA VAL A 54 6.74 -6.39 0.42
C VAL A 54 6.18 -5.25 -0.44
N VAL A 55 4.96 -5.39 -0.95
CA VAL A 55 4.30 -4.32 -1.71
C VAL A 55 3.92 -3.16 -0.80
N LEU A 56 3.41 -3.43 0.41
CA LEU A 56 3.08 -2.40 1.38
C LEU A 56 4.30 -1.62 1.85
N GLU A 57 5.43 -2.28 2.06
CA GLU A 57 6.70 -1.62 2.40
C GLU A 57 7.07 -0.58 1.35
N LYS A 58 7.03 -0.94 0.07
CA LYS A 58 7.29 0.01 -1.04
C LYS A 58 6.32 1.19 -1.07
N ILE A 59 5.04 0.95 -0.79
CA ILE A 59 4.04 2.02 -0.68
C ILE A 59 4.36 2.92 0.51
N GLY A 60 4.81 2.35 1.63
CA GLY A 60 5.26 3.09 2.81
C GLY A 60 6.43 4.03 2.49
N ASP A 61 7.46 3.52 1.82
CA ASP A 61 8.63 4.30 1.39
C ASP A 61 8.22 5.46 0.45
N GLU A 62 7.26 5.19 -0.44
CA GLU A 62 6.76 6.22 -1.34
C GLU A 62 5.92 7.28 -0.63
N ILE A 63 5.12 6.90 0.38
CA ILE A 63 4.40 7.83 1.24
C ILE A 63 5.38 8.76 1.96
N GLU A 64 6.45 8.22 2.54
CA GLU A 64 7.48 9.00 3.22
C GLU A 64 8.14 10.00 2.26
N SER A 65 8.63 9.52 1.12
CA SER A 65 9.24 10.37 0.08
C SER A 65 8.32 11.49 -0.41
N LEU A 66 7.03 11.19 -0.62
CA LEU A 66 6.05 12.20 -1.05
C LEU A 66 5.71 13.20 0.05
N THR A 67 5.69 12.77 1.31
CA THR A 67 5.44 13.67 2.45
C THR A 67 6.52 14.75 2.54
N ASP A 68 7.78 14.37 2.34
CA ASP A 68 8.91 15.30 2.30
C ASP A 68 8.78 16.27 1.12
N GLU A 69 8.51 15.75 -0.08
CA GLU A 69 8.33 16.57 -1.30
C GLU A 69 7.18 17.58 -1.16
N VAL A 70 6.05 17.18 -0.55
CA VAL A 70 4.91 18.06 -0.29
C VAL A 70 5.28 19.18 0.69
N SER A 71 6.11 18.88 1.67
CA SER A 71 6.51 19.84 2.71
C SER A 71 7.53 20.85 2.17
N GLU A 72 8.50 20.39 1.38
CA GLU A 72 9.60 21.20 0.88
C GLU A 72 9.21 21.99 -0.38
N GLU A 73 8.78 21.31 -1.45
CA GLU A 73 8.53 21.95 -2.74
C GLU A 73 7.37 21.31 -3.52
N PRO A 74 6.12 21.51 -3.10
CA PRO A 74 4.97 20.93 -3.75
C PRO A 74 4.82 21.41 -5.19
N SER A 75 4.65 20.47 -6.12
CA SER A 75 4.49 20.70 -7.55
C SER A 75 3.21 20.05 -8.09
N ARG A 76 2.85 20.33 -9.35
CA ARG A 76 1.76 19.59 -10.01
C ARG A 76 2.10 18.11 -10.21
N ALA A 77 3.38 17.76 -10.30
CA ALA A 77 3.82 16.37 -10.40
C ALA A 77 3.61 15.66 -9.07
N THR A 78 3.90 16.31 -7.94
CA THR A 78 3.65 15.81 -6.60
C THR A 78 2.17 15.48 -6.39
N LEU A 79 1.27 16.38 -6.79
CA LEU A 79 -0.18 16.12 -6.69
C LEU A 79 -0.62 14.91 -7.53
N ARG A 80 -0.04 14.74 -8.72
CA ARG A 80 -0.34 13.56 -9.56
C ARG A 80 0.11 12.28 -8.89
N ARG A 81 1.30 12.24 -8.33
CA ARG A 81 1.84 11.07 -7.60
C ARG A 81 0.97 10.73 -6.38
N ILE A 82 0.48 11.72 -5.64
CA ILE A 82 -0.48 11.49 -4.53
C ILE A 82 -1.74 10.79 -5.04
N HIS A 83 -2.29 11.21 -6.19
CA HIS A 83 -3.46 10.56 -6.78
C HIS A 83 -3.19 9.15 -7.30
N GLU A 84 -2.02 8.91 -7.90
CA GLU A 84 -1.58 7.60 -8.37
C GLU A 84 -1.45 6.64 -7.19
N LEU A 85 -0.73 7.04 -6.14
CA LEU A 85 -0.54 6.26 -4.92
C LEU A 85 -1.86 5.94 -4.21
N ARG A 86 -2.79 6.91 -4.17
CA ARG A 86 -4.15 6.68 -3.66
C ARG A 86 -4.88 5.60 -4.47
N SER A 87 -4.77 5.65 -5.79
CA SER A 87 -5.43 4.69 -6.68
C SER A 87 -4.83 3.28 -6.51
N GLU A 88 -3.52 3.17 -6.38
CA GLU A 88 -2.81 1.92 -6.12
C GLU A 88 -3.21 1.31 -4.78
N THR A 89 -3.29 2.13 -3.72
CA THR A 89 -3.73 1.69 -2.39
C THR A 89 -5.16 1.17 -2.42
N ILE A 90 -6.08 1.86 -3.13
CA ILE A 90 -7.46 1.40 -3.30
C ILE A 90 -7.52 0.08 -4.07
N PHE A 91 -6.71 -0.07 -5.13
CA PHE A 91 -6.63 -1.29 -5.92
C PHE A 91 -6.13 -2.47 -5.08
N LEU A 92 -5.05 -2.27 -4.33
CA LEU A 92 -4.48 -3.30 -3.46
C LEU A 92 -5.47 -3.74 -2.37
N ARG A 93 -6.20 -2.80 -1.77
CA ARG A 93 -7.28 -3.12 -0.81
C ARG A 93 -8.32 -4.07 -1.41
N LYS A 94 -8.73 -3.85 -2.66
CA LYS A 94 -9.71 -4.72 -3.34
C LYS A 94 -9.18 -6.15 -3.54
N LEU A 95 -7.87 -6.33 -3.59
CA LEU A 95 -7.24 -7.66 -3.70
C LEU A 95 -7.11 -8.35 -2.33
N ILE A 96 -6.72 -7.60 -1.30
CA ILE A 96 -6.45 -8.16 0.03
C ILE A 96 -7.74 -8.47 0.80
N TRP A 97 -8.78 -7.65 0.66
CA TRP A 97 -10.04 -7.85 1.39
C TRP A 97 -10.67 -9.23 1.19
N PRO A 98 -10.79 -9.76 -0.04
CA PRO A 98 -11.27 -11.13 -0.25
C PRO A 98 -10.34 -12.21 0.31
N MET A 99 -9.03 -11.95 0.37
CA MET A 99 -8.05 -12.90 0.94
C MET A 99 -8.32 -13.15 2.42
N ARG A 100 -8.69 -12.12 3.19
CA ARG A 100 -9.12 -12.28 4.59
C ARG A 100 -10.32 -13.22 4.70
N GLU A 101 -11.31 -13.04 3.82
CA GLU A 101 -12.51 -13.90 3.79
C GLU A 101 -12.13 -15.36 3.51
N VAL A 102 -11.29 -15.58 2.49
CA VAL A 102 -10.80 -16.92 2.13
C VAL A 102 -10.01 -17.54 3.28
N ALA A 103 -9.10 -16.80 3.90
CA ALA A 103 -8.31 -17.28 5.04
C ALA A 103 -9.21 -17.65 6.22
N GLY A 104 -10.20 -16.81 6.55
CA GLY A 104 -11.17 -17.08 7.60
C GLY A 104 -12.08 -18.28 7.34
N VAL A 105 -12.47 -18.51 6.07
CA VAL A 105 -13.21 -19.72 5.69
C VAL A 105 -12.35 -20.96 5.83
N LEU A 106 -11.08 -20.90 5.39
CA LEU A 106 -10.16 -22.03 5.49
C LEU A 106 -9.80 -22.37 6.96
N GLU A 107 -9.64 -21.38 7.82
CA GLU A 107 -9.40 -21.57 9.26
C GLU A 107 -10.55 -22.29 9.93
N ARG A 108 -11.79 -21.91 9.60
CA ARG A 108 -13.01 -22.49 10.21
C ARG A 108 -13.53 -23.73 9.49
N ALA A 109 -12.88 -24.14 8.40
CA ALA A 109 -13.35 -25.24 7.58
C ALA A 109 -13.29 -26.57 8.33
N GLU A 110 -14.43 -27.16 8.64
CA GLU A 110 -14.57 -28.56 9.08
C GLU A 110 -14.46 -29.51 7.88
N SER A 111 -13.30 -29.52 7.22
CA SER A 111 -13.04 -30.32 6.05
C SER A 111 -12.08 -31.46 6.36
N ALA A 112 -12.41 -32.66 5.88
CA ALA A 112 -11.49 -33.79 5.94
C ALA A 112 -10.17 -33.59 5.16
N LEU A 113 -10.10 -32.55 4.33
CA LEU A 113 -8.91 -32.19 3.57
C LEU A 113 -7.94 -31.30 4.35
N ILE A 114 -8.39 -30.63 5.41
CA ILE A 114 -7.57 -29.73 6.24
C ILE A 114 -7.38 -30.40 7.60
N LYS A 115 -6.14 -30.73 7.91
CA LYS A 115 -5.78 -31.39 9.17
C LYS A 115 -5.67 -30.38 10.30
N LYS A 116 -6.03 -30.78 11.52
CA LYS A 116 -5.95 -29.93 12.73
C LYS A 116 -4.60 -29.19 12.90
N PRO A 117 -3.43 -29.84 12.66
CA PRO A 117 -2.15 -29.14 12.75
C PRO A 117 -1.97 -28.01 11.71
N THR A 118 -2.67 -28.05 10.58
CA THR A 118 -2.58 -27.04 9.54
C THR A 118 -3.46 -25.82 9.84
N VAL A 119 -4.53 -25.99 10.62
CA VAL A 119 -5.45 -24.89 11.02
C VAL A 119 -4.69 -23.77 11.75
N VAL A 120 -3.70 -24.10 12.58
CA VAL A 120 -2.90 -23.09 13.31
C VAL A 120 -2.20 -22.16 12.32
N TYR A 121 -1.62 -22.69 11.25
CA TYR A 121 -0.94 -21.91 10.22
C TYR A 121 -1.93 -21.10 9.36
N LEU A 122 -3.15 -21.62 9.14
CA LEU A 122 -4.19 -20.85 8.44
C LEU A 122 -4.71 -19.67 9.28
N ARG A 123 -4.69 -19.81 10.62
CA ARG A 123 -4.95 -18.69 11.53
C ARG A 123 -3.89 -17.61 11.39
N ASP A 124 -2.61 -17.99 11.36
CA ASP A 124 -1.52 -17.02 11.16
C ASP A 124 -1.71 -16.24 9.84
N VAL A 125 -2.11 -16.94 8.75
CA VAL A 125 -2.44 -16.30 7.47
C VAL A 125 -3.61 -15.32 7.62
N TYR A 126 -4.66 -15.70 8.36
CA TYR A 126 -5.79 -14.79 8.64
C TYR A 126 -5.33 -13.54 9.39
N ASP A 127 -4.54 -13.73 10.45
CA ASP A 127 -4.03 -12.62 11.27
C ASP A 127 -3.13 -11.68 10.43
N HIS A 128 -2.28 -12.23 9.56
CA HIS A 128 -1.47 -11.45 8.62
C HIS A 128 -2.35 -10.66 7.63
N THR A 129 -3.45 -11.23 7.12
CA THR A 129 -4.37 -10.47 6.25
C THR A 129 -5.09 -9.35 6.98
N VAL A 130 -5.39 -9.51 8.26
CA VAL A 130 -5.93 -8.43 9.11
C VAL A 130 -4.91 -7.30 9.24
N GLN A 131 -3.65 -7.63 9.59
CA GLN A 131 -2.58 -6.63 9.69
C GLN A 131 -2.35 -5.86 8.38
N LEU A 132 -2.39 -6.55 7.23
CA LEU A 132 -2.31 -5.91 5.92
C LEU A 132 -3.44 -4.88 5.71
N ILE A 133 -4.67 -5.23 6.07
CA ILE A 133 -5.82 -4.33 5.93
C ILE A 133 -5.68 -3.11 6.83
N GLU A 134 -5.26 -3.29 8.08
CA GLU A 134 -5.03 -2.20 9.05
C GLU A 134 -3.93 -1.26 8.57
N ALA A 135 -2.81 -1.80 8.07
CA ALA A 135 -1.74 -0.99 7.49
C ALA A 135 -2.21 -0.16 6.28
N MET A 136 -3.03 -0.77 5.41
CA MET A 136 -3.59 -0.07 4.26
C MET A 136 -4.56 1.05 4.65
N GLU A 137 -5.34 0.86 5.72
CA GLU A 137 -6.21 1.93 6.23
C GLU A 137 -5.39 3.09 6.78
N SER A 138 -4.29 2.80 7.49
CA SER A 138 -3.35 3.82 7.93
C SER A 138 -2.71 4.57 6.75
N TYR A 139 -2.29 3.87 5.71
CA TYR A 139 -1.73 4.48 4.50
C TYR A 139 -2.74 5.37 3.76
N ARG A 140 -4.00 4.93 3.66
CA ARG A 140 -5.08 5.76 3.09
C ARG A 140 -5.22 7.08 3.85
N ASP A 141 -5.16 7.04 5.16
CA ASP A 141 -5.31 8.23 6.01
C ASP A 141 -4.10 9.15 5.87
N LEU A 142 -2.88 8.61 5.79
CA LEU A 142 -1.66 9.37 5.49
C LEU A 142 -1.73 10.05 4.12
N ILE A 143 -2.13 9.32 3.06
CA ILE A 143 -2.29 9.88 1.70
C ILE A 143 -3.34 10.99 1.67
N SER A 144 -4.43 10.84 2.44
CA SER A 144 -5.44 11.89 2.58
C SER A 144 -4.87 13.14 3.25
N GLY A 145 -4.12 12.96 4.33
CA GLY A 145 -3.42 14.05 5.03
C GLY A 145 -2.38 14.76 4.16
N MET A 146 -1.66 14.03 3.30
CA MET A 146 -0.72 14.63 2.33
C MET A 146 -1.43 15.56 1.33
N HIS A 147 -2.62 15.19 0.86
CA HIS A 147 -3.41 16.05 -0.02
C HIS A 147 -3.77 17.37 0.65
N ASP A 148 -4.20 17.32 1.91
CA ASP A 148 -4.54 18.53 2.68
C ASP A 148 -3.29 19.38 2.97
N LEU A 149 -2.17 18.73 3.27
CA LEU A 149 -0.88 19.39 3.45
C LEU A 149 -0.44 20.10 2.15
N TYR A 150 -0.58 19.44 0.99
CA TYR A 150 -0.29 20.04 -0.32
C TYR A 150 -1.08 21.33 -0.53
N LEU A 151 -2.39 21.31 -0.32
CA LEU A 151 -3.24 22.49 -0.47
C LEU A 151 -2.83 23.63 0.50
N SER A 152 -2.52 23.28 1.74
CA SER A 152 -2.07 24.24 2.75
C SER A 152 -0.72 24.87 2.36
N THR A 153 0.26 24.06 1.93
CA THR A 153 1.58 24.56 1.54
C THR A 153 1.51 25.47 0.32
N VAL A 154 0.71 25.10 -0.70
CA VAL A 154 0.48 25.96 -1.89
C VAL A 154 -0.20 27.26 -1.48
N SER A 155 -1.22 27.22 -0.62
CA SER A 155 -1.90 28.41 -0.12
C SER A 155 -0.95 29.35 0.62
N ASN A 156 -0.11 28.80 1.49
CA ASN A 156 0.89 29.57 2.24
C ASN A 156 1.90 30.26 1.30
N ARG A 157 2.36 29.58 0.25
CA ARG A 157 3.24 30.18 -0.76
C ARG A 157 2.56 31.32 -1.53
N LEU A 158 1.30 31.13 -1.93
CA LEU A 158 0.52 32.19 -2.59
C LEU A 158 0.38 33.40 -1.68
N ASN A 159 0.07 33.20 -0.40
CA ASN A 159 -0.03 34.27 0.59
C ASN A 159 1.31 35.00 0.77
N ALA A 160 2.44 34.29 0.77
CA ALA A 160 3.76 34.90 0.84
C ALA A 160 4.06 35.79 -0.38
N VAL A 161 3.73 35.33 -1.58
CA VAL A 161 3.88 36.11 -2.82
C VAL A 161 2.96 37.34 -2.80
N MET A 162 1.68 37.17 -2.40
CA MET A 162 0.72 38.27 -2.27
C MET A 162 1.17 39.32 -1.25
N LYS A 163 1.75 38.90 -0.13
CA LYS A 163 2.34 39.80 0.86
C LYS A 163 3.43 40.68 0.26
N ILE A 164 4.37 40.09 -0.48
CA ILE A 164 5.45 40.82 -1.14
C ILE A 164 4.86 41.82 -2.16
N LEU A 165 3.93 41.40 -3.01
CA LEU A 165 3.29 42.24 -4.01
C LEU A 165 2.54 43.43 -3.36
N THR A 166 1.83 43.17 -2.25
CA THR A 166 1.13 44.19 -1.50
C THR A 166 2.11 45.24 -0.91
N ILE A 167 3.25 44.80 -0.38
CA ILE A 167 4.29 45.71 0.10
C ILE A 167 4.77 46.63 -1.01
N PHE A 168 5.12 46.05 -2.19
CA PHE A 168 5.53 46.83 -3.35
C PHE A 168 4.42 47.82 -3.78
N ALA A 169 3.18 47.39 -3.94
CA ALA A 169 2.07 48.22 -4.33
C ALA A 169 1.85 49.39 -3.33
N THR A 170 1.92 49.10 -2.05
CA THR A 170 1.71 50.13 -0.99
C THR A 170 2.78 51.20 -1.01
N ILE A 171 4.02 50.85 -1.38
CA ILE A 171 5.14 51.82 -1.44
C ILE A 171 5.09 52.61 -2.77
N PHE A 172 4.97 51.88 -3.91
CA PHE A 172 5.12 52.52 -5.23
C PHE A 172 3.87 53.23 -5.71
N ALA A 173 2.66 52.81 -5.35
CA ALA A 173 1.44 53.48 -5.79
C ALA A 173 1.35 54.98 -5.37
N PRO A 174 1.60 55.35 -4.09
CA PRO A 174 1.62 56.75 -3.71
C PRO A 174 2.78 57.53 -4.32
N LEU A 175 3.97 56.91 -4.48
CA LEU A 175 5.12 57.55 -5.11
C LEU A 175 4.86 57.86 -6.59
N THR A 176 4.27 56.96 -7.31
CA THR A 176 3.89 57.12 -8.72
C THR A 176 2.81 58.19 -8.88
N PHE A 177 1.83 58.24 -7.95
CA PHE A 177 0.82 59.28 -7.93
C PHE A 177 1.45 60.66 -7.71
N LEU A 178 2.33 60.83 -6.75
CA LEU A 178 3.06 62.08 -6.50
C LEU A 178 3.90 62.50 -7.69
N ALA A 179 4.68 61.59 -8.27
CA ALA A 179 5.50 61.85 -9.46
C ALA A 179 4.65 62.25 -10.67
N GLY A 180 3.44 61.69 -10.84
CA GLY A 180 2.52 62.05 -11.92
C GLY A 180 1.81 63.43 -11.74
N ILE A 181 1.78 63.95 -10.52
CA ILE A 181 1.24 65.30 -10.27
C ILE A 181 2.32 66.37 -10.47
N TYR A 182 3.57 66.11 -10.11
CA TYR A 182 4.68 67.05 -10.11
C TYR A 182 5.65 66.88 -11.31
N GLY A 183 5.52 65.84 -12.09
CA GLY A 183 6.26 65.60 -13.33
C GLY A 183 5.40 65.71 -14.53
#